data_940371c105599b8f59eca2f7be420b50
#
_entry.id   940371c105599b8f59eca2f7be420b50
#
_cell.length_a   1.000
_cell.length_b   1.000
_cell.length_c   1.000
_cell.angle_alpha   90.00
_cell.angle_beta   90.00
_cell.angle_gamma   90.00
#
_symmetry.space_group_name_H-M   'P 1'
#
loop_
_entity.id
_entity.type
_entity.pdbx_description
1 polymer ?
#
loop_
_entity_poly.entity_id
_entity_poly.type
_entity_poly.pdbx_seq_one_letter_code
_entity_poly.pdbx_strand_id
1 'polypeptide(L)'
;MEVFMNIQKILELTDKTLDDCKIEISEIPNINLYMEQVLTFLNDELDEFKRDPKDKIYTKSMINNYVKSQVLSKPDNKKYTPNHVIELLLIFYMKQILSLDDIKILFDYSLANNNLREIYASYLNHTNNEYLNVSSEINNYINILQNDEELKNDETKTLILISLLTAKANAYKMFSEKLIDSLKKDNDK
;
A
#
# COMPACT_ATOMS: atom_id res chain seq x y z
N MET A 1 0.00 33.83 -4.63
CA MET A 1 1.17 33.30 -3.91
C MET A 1 1.60 32.07 -4.68
N GLU A 2 2.58 32.25 -5.58
CA GLU A 2 3.09 31.15 -6.42
C GLU A 2 3.85 30.19 -5.52
N VAL A 3 3.28 29.02 -5.31
CA VAL A 3 3.96 27.90 -4.64
C VAL A 3 4.75 27.16 -5.72
N PHE A 4 5.88 27.73 -6.12
CA PHE A 4 6.84 26.98 -6.90
C PHE A 4 7.34 25.80 -6.05
N MET A 5 7.17 24.60 -6.56
CA MET A 5 7.70 23.41 -5.93
C MET A 5 9.22 23.40 -6.19
N ASN A 6 9.98 23.93 -5.24
CA ASN A 6 11.43 23.89 -5.26
C ASN A 6 11.88 22.43 -5.08
N ILE A 7 12.94 22.03 -5.78
CA ILE A 7 13.56 20.70 -5.71
C ILE A 7 13.90 20.28 -4.28
N GLN A 8 14.36 21.22 -3.45
CA GLN A 8 14.59 20.97 -2.03
C GLN A 8 13.34 20.41 -1.34
N LYS A 9 12.18 20.97 -1.66
CA LYS A 9 10.89 20.52 -1.13
C LYS A 9 10.47 19.16 -1.67
N ILE A 10 10.82 18.80 -2.90
CA ILE A 10 10.56 17.45 -3.46
C ILE A 10 11.41 16.41 -2.73
N LEU A 11 12.69 16.70 -2.49
CA LEU A 11 13.60 15.82 -1.74
C LEU A 11 13.11 15.58 -0.30
N GLU A 12 12.70 16.66 0.41
CA GLU A 12 12.12 16.55 1.75
C GLU A 12 10.82 15.73 1.76
N LEU A 13 9.99 15.83 0.70
CA LEU A 13 8.79 15.01 0.54
C LEU A 13 9.12 13.53 0.31
N THR A 14 10.18 13.23 -0.45
CA THR A 14 10.58 11.86 -0.75
C THR A 14 11.00 11.13 0.53
N ASP A 15 11.88 11.75 1.33
CA ASP A 15 12.36 11.17 2.57
C ASP A 15 11.20 10.96 3.57
N LYS A 16 10.36 11.97 3.75
CA LYS A 16 9.23 11.89 4.69
C LYS A 16 8.15 10.89 4.28
N THR A 17 7.86 10.75 2.99
CA THR A 17 6.72 9.95 2.51
C THR A 17 6.99 8.44 2.52
N LEU A 18 8.26 8.02 2.47
CA LEU A 18 8.62 6.61 2.28
C LEU A 18 9.11 5.93 3.56
N ASP A 19 9.52 6.68 4.59
CA ASP A 19 10.09 6.11 5.83
C ASP A 19 9.02 5.56 6.79
N ASP A 20 7.83 6.15 6.87
CA ASP A 20 6.81 5.85 7.89
C ASP A 20 5.67 4.93 7.40
N CYS A 21 5.86 4.22 6.29
CA CYS A 21 4.76 3.51 5.62
C CYS A 21 4.47 2.09 6.15
N LYS A 22 4.76 1.74 7.44
CA LYS A 22 4.65 0.35 7.89
C LYS A 22 4.21 0.20 9.32
N ILE A 23 3.46 -0.87 9.57
CA ILE A 23 3.14 -1.34 10.91
C ILE A 23 3.93 -2.62 11.14
N GLU A 24 4.86 -2.58 12.09
CA GLU A 24 5.68 -3.74 12.43
C GLU A 24 4.85 -4.83 13.13
N ILE A 25 5.27 -6.10 13.00
CA ILE A 25 4.56 -7.23 13.63
C ILE A 25 4.44 -7.05 15.15
N SER A 26 5.43 -6.41 15.78
CA SER A 26 5.45 -6.13 17.22
C SER A 26 4.38 -5.12 17.66
N GLU A 27 3.90 -4.27 16.77
CA GLU A 27 2.88 -3.25 17.01
C GLU A 27 1.47 -3.83 16.91
N ILE A 28 1.30 -4.97 16.21
CA ILE A 28 0.01 -5.63 16.06
C ILE A 28 -0.43 -6.22 17.42
N PRO A 29 -1.62 -5.83 17.93
CA PRO A 29 -2.13 -6.35 19.21
C PRO A 29 -2.22 -7.88 19.22
N ASN A 30 -1.57 -8.52 20.18
CA ASN A 30 -1.56 -9.98 20.34
C ASN A 30 -2.78 -10.50 21.13
N ILE A 31 -3.94 -9.86 20.97
CA ILE A 31 -5.21 -10.23 21.59
C ILE A 31 -6.34 -10.13 20.56
N ASN A 32 -7.44 -10.80 20.83
CA ASN A 32 -8.63 -10.67 20.01
C ASN A 32 -9.36 -9.35 20.29
N LEU A 33 -9.61 -8.57 19.24
CA LEU A 33 -10.21 -7.23 19.31
C LEU A 33 -11.68 -7.25 18.88
N TYR A 34 -12.50 -6.37 19.45
CA TYR A 34 -13.81 -6.07 18.90
C TYR A 34 -13.70 -5.08 17.71
N MET A 35 -14.72 -5.01 16.88
CA MET A 35 -14.77 -4.16 15.67
C MET A 35 -14.29 -2.72 15.94
N GLU A 36 -14.78 -2.09 17.00
CA GLU A 36 -14.44 -0.69 17.32
C GLU A 36 -12.95 -0.54 17.69
N GLN A 37 -12.37 -1.54 18.36
CA GLN A 37 -10.95 -1.55 18.70
C GLN A 37 -10.07 -1.75 17.44
N VAL A 38 -10.50 -2.64 16.52
CA VAL A 38 -9.82 -2.81 15.21
C VAL A 38 -9.85 -1.50 14.42
N LEU A 39 -11.00 -0.82 14.38
CA LEU A 39 -11.15 0.45 13.68
C LEU A 39 -10.26 1.54 14.28
N THR A 40 -10.23 1.65 15.62
CA THR A 40 -9.36 2.62 16.31
C THR A 40 -7.90 2.32 15.97
N PHE A 41 -7.42 1.09 16.21
CA PHE A 41 -6.06 0.70 15.92
C PHE A 41 -5.66 1.01 14.46
N LEU A 42 -6.43 0.52 13.47
CA LEU A 42 -6.07 0.70 12.06
C LEU A 42 -6.14 2.15 11.59
N ASN A 43 -7.09 2.96 12.10
CA ASN A 43 -7.17 4.36 11.70
C ASN A 43 -6.09 5.23 12.37
N ASP A 44 -5.63 4.86 13.57
CA ASP A 44 -4.56 5.56 14.27
C ASP A 44 -3.19 5.20 13.64
N GLU A 45 -2.90 3.91 13.46
CA GLU A 45 -1.63 3.45 12.89
C GLU A 45 -1.44 3.81 11.41
N LEU A 46 -2.53 3.92 10.65
CA LEU A 46 -2.49 4.26 9.23
C LEU A 46 -2.77 5.76 8.96
N ASP A 47 -2.73 6.62 9.98
CA ASP A 47 -3.08 8.04 9.86
C ASP A 47 -2.20 8.78 8.83
N GLU A 48 -0.92 8.49 8.79
CA GLU A 48 0.06 9.07 7.85
C GLU A 48 -0.27 8.80 6.36
N PHE A 49 -1.04 7.76 6.07
CA PHE A 49 -1.49 7.45 4.70
C PHE A 49 -2.68 8.29 4.23
N LYS A 50 -3.27 9.10 5.09
CA LYS A 50 -4.40 9.95 4.71
C LYS A 50 -3.94 11.13 3.87
N ARG A 51 -4.57 11.30 2.72
CA ARG A 51 -4.40 12.49 1.89
C ARG A 51 -5.17 13.69 2.44
N ASP A 52 -6.36 13.45 2.99
CA ASP A 52 -7.15 14.43 3.76
C ASP A 52 -7.25 13.93 5.21
N PRO A 53 -6.87 14.73 6.22
CA PRO A 53 -6.98 14.35 7.64
C PRO A 53 -8.40 13.95 8.08
N LYS A 54 -9.44 14.34 7.33
CA LYS A 54 -10.83 13.97 7.60
C LYS A 54 -11.20 12.57 7.10
N ASP A 55 -10.39 11.98 6.22
CA ASP A 55 -10.64 10.66 5.68
C ASP A 55 -10.51 9.59 6.77
N LYS A 56 -11.32 8.55 6.63
CA LYS A 56 -11.19 7.33 7.42
C LYS A 56 -10.59 6.24 6.54
N ILE A 57 -9.47 5.68 6.98
CA ILE A 57 -8.85 4.55 6.29
C ILE A 57 -9.77 3.33 6.30
N TYR A 58 -10.33 3.04 7.47
CA TYR A 58 -11.28 1.96 7.67
C TYR A 58 -12.58 2.44 8.30
N THR A 59 -13.69 1.91 7.80
CA THR A 59 -15.02 2.05 8.39
C THR A 59 -15.62 0.68 8.68
N LYS A 60 -16.55 0.62 9.61
CA LYS A 60 -17.31 -0.61 9.92
C LYS A 60 -17.97 -1.22 8.67
N SER A 61 -18.49 -0.37 7.79
CA SER A 61 -19.12 -0.80 6.54
C SER A 61 -18.10 -1.48 5.61
N MET A 62 -16.89 -0.93 5.50
CA MET A 62 -15.81 -1.52 4.68
C MET A 62 -15.42 -2.91 5.20
N ILE A 63 -15.14 -3.05 6.51
CA ILE A 63 -14.76 -4.34 7.09
C ILE A 63 -15.88 -5.37 6.91
N ASN A 64 -17.14 -4.99 7.14
CA ASN A 64 -18.27 -5.88 6.91
C ASN A 64 -18.41 -6.31 5.43
N ASN A 65 -18.13 -5.41 4.49
CA ASN A 65 -18.11 -5.75 3.07
C ASN A 65 -16.98 -6.73 2.73
N TYR A 66 -15.80 -6.58 3.31
CA TYR A 66 -14.69 -7.52 3.09
C TYR A 66 -14.99 -8.92 3.62
N VAL A 67 -15.63 -9.02 4.79
CA VAL A 67 -16.12 -10.30 5.31
C VAL A 67 -17.20 -10.89 4.40
N LYS A 68 -18.15 -10.08 3.93
CA LYS A 68 -19.23 -10.52 3.05
C LYS A 68 -18.73 -11.00 1.69
N SER A 69 -17.75 -10.32 1.11
CA SER A 69 -17.09 -10.71 -0.16
C SER A 69 -16.03 -11.78 0.00
N GLN A 70 -15.83 -12.28 1.23
CA GLN A 70 -14.83 -13.32 1.56
C GLN A 70 -13.38 -12.94 1.24
N VAL A 71 -13.06 -11.63 1.19
CA VAL A 71 -11.69 -11.12 1.12
C VAL A 71 -11.04 -11.12 2.50
N LEU A 72 -11.85 -10.85 3.54
CA LEU A 72 -11.45 -10.96 4.93
C LEU A 72 -12.09 -12.21 5.55
N SER A 73 -11.32 -12.98 6.29
CA SER A 73 -11.82 -14.13 7.02
C SER A 73 -12.90 -13.74 8.03
N LYS A 74 -13.80 -14.67 8.35
CA LYS A 74 -14.94 -14.39 9.22
C LYS A 74 -14.49 -14.31 10.69
N PRO A 75 -14.83 -13.20 11.41
CA PRO A 75 -14.46 -13.06 12.81
C PRO A 75 -15.14 -14.12 13.69
N ASP A 76 -14.41 -14.62 14.68
CA ASP A 76 -14.92 -15.60 15.65
C ASP A 76 -15.64 -14.85 16.80
N ASN A 77 -16.93 -15.20 17.04
CA ASN A 77 -17.75 -14.58 18.10
C ASN A 77 -17.68 -13.04 18.12
N LYS A 78 -17.70 -12.41 16.93
CA LYS A 78 -17.57 -10.94 16.72
C LYS A 78 -16.20 -10.38 17.14
N LYS A 79 -15.18 -11.22 17.33
CA LYS A 79 -13.82 -10.83 17.65
C LYS A 79 -12.90 -11.10 16.48
N TYR A 80 -12.01 -10.16 16.23
CA TYR A 80 -10.98 -10.20 15.22
C TYR A 80 -9.66 -10.60 15.87
N THR A 81 -9.07 -11.67 15.40
CA THR A 81 -7.76 -12.16 15.89
C THR A 81 -6.62 -11.30 15.32
N PRO A 82 -5.39 -11.43 15.83
CA PRO A 82 -4.21 -10.79 15.21
C PRO A 82 -4.07 -11.09 13.72
N ASN A 83 -4.44 -12.28 13.27
CA ASN A 83 -4.42 -12.63 11.84
C ASN A 83 -5.41 -11.78 11.02
N HIS A 84 -6.60 -11.52 11.52
CA HIS A 84 -7.54 -10.62 10.85
C HIS A 84 -6.99 -9.19 10.72
N VAL A 85 -6.21 -8.72 11.70
CA VAL A 85 -5.54 -7.42 11.62
C VAL A 85 -4.49 -7.44 10.51
N ILE A 86 -3.70 -8.51 10.41
CA ILE A 86 -2.72 -8.69 9.33
C ILE A 86 -3.42 -8.76 7.95
N GLU A 87 -4.53 -9.49 7.82
CA GLU A 87 -5.32 -9.52 6.58
C GLU A 87 -5.78 -8.10 6.19
N LEU A 88 -6.28 -7.32 7.16
CA LEU A 88 -6.71 -5.94 6.92
C LEU A 88 -5.54 -5.05 6.48
N LEU A 89 -4.36 -5.18 7.10
CA LEU A 89 -3.16 -4.45 6.68
C LEU A 89 -2.75 -4.80 5.25
N LEU A 90 -2.70 -6.07 4.90
CA LEU A 90 -2.40 -6.51 3.54
C LEU A 90 -3.46 -6.01 2.54
N ILE A 91 -4.75 -6.08 2.89
CA ILE A 91 -5.83 -5.51 2.07
C ILE A 91 -5.60 -4.01 1.88
N PHE A 92 -5.23 -3.28 2.94
CA PHE A 92 -4.98 -1.84 2.86
C PHE A 92 -3.88 -1.52 1.83
N TYR A 93 -2.73 -2.17 1.92
CA TYR A 93 -1.61 -1.90 1.00
C TYR A 93 -1.93 -2.30 -0.44
N MET A 94 -2.56 -3.45 -0.64
CA MET A 94 -2.86 -3.97 -1.99
C MET A 94 -3.99 -3.23 -2.68
N LYS A 95 -5.05 -2.83 -1.96
CA LYS A 95 -6.24 -2.19 -2.57
C LYS A 95 -5.97 -0.80 -3.14
N GLN A 96 -4.81 -0.21 -2.87
CA GLN A 96 -4.40 1.03 -3.51
C GLN A 96 -4.22 0.86 -5.02
N ILE A 97 -3.94 -0.36 -5.47
CA ILE A 97 -3.62 -0.70 -6.85
C ILE A 97 -4.55 -1.80 -7.39
N LEU A 98 -4.84 -2.83 -6.59
CA LEU A 98 -5.59 -4.01 -6.98
C LEU A 98 -7.07 -3.92 -6.61
N SER A 99 -7.91 -4.63 -7.34
CA SER A 99 -9.31 -4.84 -6.98
C SER A 99 -9.45 -5.81 -5.80
N LEU A 100 -10.59 -5.76 -5.10
CA LEU A 100 -10.86 -6.72 -4.00
C LEU A 100 -10.96 -8.16 -4.51
N ASP A 101 -11.43 -8.36 -5.74
CA ASP A 101 -11.50 -9.69 -6.35
C ASP A 101 -10.09 -10.24 -6.62
N ASP A 102 -9.15 -9.40 -7.07
CA ASP A 102 -7.76 -9.80 -7.25
C ASP A 102 -7.08 -10.14 -5.93
N ILE A 103 -7.33 -9.33 -4.89
CA ILE A 103 -6.81 -9.60 -3.53
C ILE A 103 -7.37 -10.92 -3.01
N LYS A 104 -8.65 -11.19 -3.24
CA LYS A 104 -9.27 -12.48 -2.86
C LYS A 104 -8.55 -13.65 -3.51
N ILE A 105 -8.27 -13.60 -4.82
CA ILE A 105 -7.56 -14.66 -5.53
C ILE A 105 -6.17 -14.89 -4.94
N LEU A 106 -5.44 -13.80 -4.64
CA LEU A 106 -4.13 -13.88 -3.99
C LEU A 106 -4.21 -14.54 -2.61
N PHE A 107 -5.21 -14.20 -1.81
CA PHE A 107 -5.41 -14.78 -0.48
C PHE A 107 -5.82 -16.24 -0.57
N ASP A 108 -6.76 -16.59 -1.43
CA ASP A 108 -7.17 -17.98 -1.67
C ASP A 108 -5.97 -18.84 -2.13
N TYR A 109 -5.08 -18.29 -2.96
CA TYR A 109 -3.87 -18.98 -3.42
C TYR A 109 -2.80 -19.12 -2.34
N SER A 110 -2.57 -18.06 -1.56
CA SER A 110 -1.38 -17.94 -0.70
C SER A 110 -1.63 -18.33 0.75
N LEU A 111 -2.85 -18.10 1.29
CA LEU A 111 -3.08 -18.21 2.73
C LEU A 111 -3.58 -19.59 3.15
N ALA A 112 -4.06 -20.43 2.24
CA ALA A 112 -4.67 -21.72 2.56
C ALA A 112 -3.75 -22.67 3.34
N ASN A 113 -2.42 -22.59 3.13
CA ASN A 113 -1.43 -23.52 3.68
C ASN A 113 -0.21 -22.82 4.32
N ASN A 114 -0.23 -21.50 4.46
CA ASN A 114 0.93 -20.73 4.90
C ASN A 114 0.65 -19.95 6.17
N ASN A 115 1.70 -19.69 6.95
CA ASN A 115 1.62 -18.85 8.14
C ASN A 115 1.52 -17.37 7.73
N LEU A 116 0.35 -16.78 7.92
CA LEU A 116 0.08 -15.37 7.56
C LEU A 116 1.06 -14.38 8.22
N ARG A 117 1.49 -14.67 9.44
CA ARG A 117 2.44 -13.83 10.16
C ARG A 117 3.83 -13.84 9.50
N GLU A 118 4.26 -15.00 9.00
CA GLU A 118 5.52 -15.14 8.25
C GLU A 118 5.44 -14.45 6.89
N ILE A 119 4.31 -14.58 6.20
CA ILE A 119 4.06 -13.86 4.93
C ILE A 119 4.16 -12.36 5.17
N TYR A 120 3.51 -11.84 6.20
CA TYR A 120 3.54 -10.41 6.51
C TYR A 120 4.94 -9.93 6.90
N ALA A 121 5.68 -10.70 7.70
CA ALA A 121 7.08 -10.40 8.04
C ALA A 121 7.96 -10.33 6.79
N SER A 122 7.81 -11.29 5.89
CA SER A 122 8.55 -11.31 4.63
C SER A 122 8.16 -10.13 3.73
N TYR A 123 6.88 -9.81 3.65
CA TYR A 123 6.38 -8.63 2.93
C TYR A 123 7.03 -7.34 3.45
N LEU A 124 7.03 -7.12 4.77
CA LEU A 124 7.64 -5.94 5.38
C LEU A 124 9.15 -5.83 5.05
N ASN A 125 9.87 -6.94 5.19
CA ASN A 125 11.31 -6.96 4.92
C ASN A 125 11.64 -6.62 3.46
N HIS A 126 10.87 -7.13 2.51
CA HIS A 126 11.10 -6.84 1.09
C HIS A 126 10.65 -5.42 0.71
N THR A 127 9.50 -4.95 1.21
CA THR A 127 9.03 -3.59 0.90
C THR A 127 9.93 -2.51 1.49
N ASN A 128 10.62 -2.76 2.60
CA ASN A 128 11.61 -1.83 3.15
C ASN A 128 12.73 -1.51 2.16
N ASN A 129 13.28 -2.54 1.54
CA ASN A 129 14.33 -2.38 0.55
C ASN A 129 13.80 -1.67 -0.71
N GLU A 130 12.56 -1.96 -1.12
CA GLU A 130 11.97 -1.31 -2.29
C GLU A 130 11.71 0.18 -2.07
N TYR A 131 11.30 0.62 -0.87
CA TYR A 131 11.12 2.05 -0.58
C TYR A 131 12.45 2.82 -0.65
N LEU A 132 13.56 2.24 -0.19
CA LEU A 132 14.89 2.83 -0.35
C LEU A 132 15.30 2.93 -1.84
N ASN A 133 14.99 1.90 -2.64
CA ASN A 133 15.22 1.91 -4.07
C ASN A 133 14.39 3.00 -4.76
N VAL A 134 13.11 3.14 -4.40
CA VAL A 134 12.21 4.17 -4.93
C VAL A 134 12.72 5.57 -4.61
N SER A 135 13.17 5.84 -3.37
CA SER A 135 13.75 7.12 -2.99
C SER A 135 14.97 7.46 -3.85
N SER A 136 15.89 6.49 -4.01
CA SER A 136 17.08 6.64 -4.85
C SER A 136 16.72 6.91 -6.32
N GLU A 137 15.70 6.24 -6.83
CA GLU A 137 15.24 6.41 -8.22
C GLU A 137 14.59 7.78 -8.45
N ILE A 138 13.75 8.25 -7.51
CA ILE A 138 13.17 9.60 -7.58
C ILE A 138 14.27 10.65 -7.61
N ASN A 139 15.28 10.52 -6.76
CA ASN A 139 16.43 11.41 -6.73
C ASN A 139 17.19 11.42 -8.06
N ASN A 140 17.34 10.26 -8.70
CA ASN A 140 17.95 10.17 -10.03
C ASN A 140 17.12 10.88 -11.11
N TYR A 141 15.79 10.70 -11.11
CA TYR A 141 14.91 11.44 -12.04
C TYR A 141 14.99 12.95 -11.84
N ILE A 142 15.01 13.41 -10.59
CA ILE A 142 15.17 14.83 -10.28
C ILE A 142 16.47 15.36 -10.88
N ASN A 143 17.59 14.65 -10.68
CA ASN A 143 18.89 15.04 -11.21
C ASN A 143 18.91 15.08 -12.76
N ILE A 144 18.31 14.10 -13.43
CA ILE A 144 18.18 14.09 -14.88
C ILE A 144 17.40 15.30 -15.38
N LEU A 145 16.23 15.56 -14.79
CA LEU A 145 15.35 16.66 -15.19
C LEU A 145 15.96 18.05 -14.89
N GLN A 146 16.79 18.15 -13.85
CA GLN A 146 17.50 19.39 -13.54
C GLN A 146 18.51 19.76 -14.61
N ASN A 147 19.25 18.76 -15.11
CA ASN A 147 20.32 18.94 -16.08
C ASN A 147 19.84 18.93 -17.54
N ASP A 148 18.53 18.80 -17.74
CA ASP A 148 17.92 18.84 -19.07
C ASP A 148 17.78 20.31 -19.53
N GLU A 149 18.66 20.70 -20.48
CA GLU A 149 18.70 22.07 -21.02
C GLU A 149 17.47 22.42 -21.89
N GLU A 150 16.73 21.43 -22.36
CA GLU A 150 15.50 21.65 -23.14
C GLU A 150 14.33 22.03 -22.26
N LEU A 151 14.33 21.59 -20.98
CA LEU A 151 13.31 21.88 -19.99
C LEU A 151 13.61 23.17 -19.21
N LYS A 152 13.03 24.28 -19.67
CA LYS A 152 13.39 25.62 -19.18
C LYS A 152 12.68 26.05 -17.89
N ASN A 153 11.59 25.39 -17.50
CA ASN A 153 10.83 25.80 -16.31
C ASN A 153 10.53 24.64 -15.37
N ASP A 154 10.40 24.96 -14.08
CA ASP A 154 10.20 23.98 -13.01
C ASP A 154 8.83 23.31 -13.05
N GLU A 155 7.80 24.00 -13.58
CA GLU A 155 6.46 23.41 -13.74
C GLU A 155 6.49 22.25 -14.74
N THR A 156 7.18 22.41 -15.88
CA THR A 156 7.33 21.34 -16.87
C THR A 156 8.14 20.17 -16.30
N LYS A 157 9.24 20.45 -15.58
CA LYS A 157 10.03 19.41 -14.91
C LYS A 157 9.19 18.65 -13.89
N THR A 158 8.39 19.34 -13.10
CA THR A 158 7.47 18.75 -12.12
C THR A 158 6.40 17.89 -12.81
N LEU A 159 5.79 18.38 -13.89
CA LEU A 159 4.80 17.62 -14.65
C LEU A 159 5.41 16.32 -15.22
N ILE A 160 6.61 16.40 -15.78
CA ILE A 160 7.31 15.23 -16.33
C ILE A 160 7.66 14.25 -15.22
N LEU A 161 8.16 14.69 -14.07
CA LEU A 161 8.44 13.83 -12.93
C LEU A 161 7.19 13.07 -12.48
N ILE A 162 6.08 13.77 -12.24
CA ILE A 162 4.80 13.15 -11.85
C ILE A 162 4.34 12.15 -12.91
N SER A 163 4.47 12.49 -14.20
CA SER A 163 4.09 11.62 -15.32
C SER A 163 4.93 10.35 -15.37
N LEU A 164 6.25 10.43 -15.15
CA LEU A 164 7.15 9.28 -15.08
C LEU A 164 6.79 8.36 -13.91
N LEU A 165 6.57 8.90 -12.72
CA LEU A 165 6.17 8.12 -11.56
C LEU A 165 4.82 7.43 -11.79
N THR A 166 3.85 8.14 -12.38
CA THR A 166 2.54 7.59 -12.70
C THR A 166 2.63 6.48 -13.76
N ALA A 167 3.43 6.68 -14.81
CA ALA A 167 3.63 5.67 -15.86
C ALA A 167 4.27 4.39 -15.28
N LYS A 168 5.22 4.54 -14.37
CA LYS A 168 5.86 3.42 -13.68
C LYS A 168 4.90 2.65 -12.78
N ALA A 169 4.13 3.37 -11.94
CA ALA A 169 3.10 2.76 -11.11
C ALA A 169 2.08 1.97 -11.95
N ASN A 170 1.67 2.53 -13.11
CA ASN A 170 0.76 1.86 -14.02
C ASN A 170 1.37 0.59 -14.65
N ALA A 171 2.65 0.61 -15.01
CA ALA A 171 3.35 -0.56 -15.55
C ALA A 171 3.41 -1.70 -14.51
N TYR A 172 3.73 -1.40 -13.25
CA TYR A 172 3.70 -2.38 -12.17
C TYR A 172 2.30 -2.93 -11.92
N LYS A 173 1.28 -2.07 -11.90
CA LYS A 173 -0.12 -2.48 -11.79
C LYS A 173 -0.50 -3.48 -12.88
N MET A 174 -0.26 -3.13 -14.14
CA MET A 174 -0.58 -3.99 -15.29
C MET A 174 0.12 -5.35 -15.22
N PHE A 175 1.37 -5.38 -14.76
CA PHE A 175 2.10 -6.63 -14.62
C PHE A 175 1.56 -7.47 -13.46
N SER A 176 1.23 -6.86 -12.33
CA SER A 176 0.60 -7.53 -11.18
C SER A 176 -0.73 -8.17 -11.55
N GLU A 177 -1.59 -7.44 -12.28
CA GLU A 177 -2.87 -7.96 -12.79
C GLU A 177 -2.68 -9.18 -13.71
N LYS A 178 -1.68 -9.13 -14.61
CA LYS A 178 -1.36 -10.29 -15.48
C LYS A 178 -0.86 -11.52 -14.71
N LEU A 179 -0.08 -11.32 -13.65
CA LEU A 179 0.34 -12.42 -12.77
C LEU A 179 -0.88 -13.05 -12.09
N ILE A 180 -1.80 -12.23 -11.55
CA ILE A 180 -3.03 -12.71 -10.92
C ILE A 180 -3.91 -13.48 -11.94
N ASP A 181 -4.04 -12.98 -13.16
CA ASP A 181 -4.79 -13.67 -14.22
C ASP A 181 -4.17 -15.02 -14.60
N SER A 182 -2.86 -15.20 -14.45
CA SER A 182 -2.22 -16.49 -14.65
C SER A 182 -2.59 -17.51 -13.55
N LEU A 183 -2.75 -17.05 -12.29
CA LEU A 183 -3.17 -17.89 -11.18
C LEU A 183 -4.62 -18.41 -11.36
N LYS A 184 -5.51 -17.61 -11.95
CA LYS A 184 -6.90 -18.02 -12.26
C LYS A 184 -6.93 -19.22 -13.22
N LYS A 185 -6.10 -19.20 -14.26
CA LYS A 185 -6.06 -20.23 -15.29
C LYS A 185 -5.53 -21.59 -14.80
N ASP A 186 -4.68 -21.58 -13.80
CA ASP A 186 -4.11 -22.81 -13.23
C ASP A 186 -5.08 -23.50 -12.24
N ASN A 187 -6.02 -22.78 -11.67
CA ASN A 187 -7.07 -23.30 -10.79
C ASN A 187 -8.27 -23.91 -11.57
N ASP A 188 -8.40 -23.61 -12.86
CA ASP A 188 -9.48 -24.13 -13.73
C ASP A 188 -9.10 -25.43 -14.46
N LYS A 189 -7.93 -26.02 -14.19
CA LYS A 189 -7.44 -27.29 -14.72
C LYS A 189 -7.44 -28.39 -13.67
#